data_c0b22bd2aa9cfe0f9113b6293eba8824
#
_entry.id   c0b22bd2aa9cfe0f9113b6293eba8824
#
_cell.length_a   1.000
_cell.length_b   1.000
_cell.length_c   1.000
_cell.angle_alpha   90.00
_cell.angle_beta   90.00
_cell.angle_gamma   90.00
#
_symmetry.space_group_name_H-M   'P 1'
#
loop_
_entity.id
_entity.type
_entity.pdbx_description
1 polymer ?
#
loop_
_entity_poly.entity_id
_entity_poly.type
_entity_poly.pdbx_seq_one_letter_code
_entity_poly.pdbx_strand_id
1 'polypeptide(L)'
;MKNRKVYLSLLIIFSFVFLFGQAKSKDELDKEKLQEDIRTIIANQNQLFFMDKNQEFLLENRIDPTKYIIGPGDKICLSIITEIIQYFEVVISPTEDLIIPGIGIINVTGMTLNEVQRGIENYISEKVFQNAKVSVGIKNLRSFKVQVIGAVKKPGFYKVTPIDRLDDLLSTAGGVHQLAREFDITIKHKDNSETKVNFIDFFRTGNLDNNPTLTEGDQIVIPFADIQKEGIVIRGSITGRGYDIIDKNETLESYLWRQANFNENADLESVLIERNIKGKKEFIRVLPVDFSNVTLKAGDQIDILSERGISVGGFVQRPGQYNFIPGYNYADYISLAGGNTVQGDAKKAIVLHLDGKREKAKSASIERGDVIFVPQNRKDVWIGQVSIIQLMTSISTLLLTFIAAINAVKP
;
A
#
# COMPACT_ATOMS: atom_id res chain seq x y z
N MET A 1 15.56 54.70 -81.89
CA MET A 1 14.63 55.16 -80.84
C MET A 1 13.28 54.45 -80.75
N LYS A 2 13.02 53.40 -81.53
CA LYS A 2 11.73 52.68 -81.54
C LYS A 2 11.56 51.57 -80.49
N ASN A 3 12.66 50.98 -80.02
CA ASN A 3 12.56 49.82 -79.13
C ASN A 3 12.47 50.15 -77.61
N ARG A 4 12.68 51.39 -77.22
CA ARG A 4 12.62 51.80 -75.79
C ARG A 4 11.17 51.97 -75.27
N LYS A 5 10.22 52.28 -76.17
CA LYS A 5 8.78 52.43 -75.79
C LYS A 5 8.05 51.08 -75.61
N VAL A 6 8.49 50.05 -76.33
CA VAL A 6 7.87 48.73 -76.19
C VAL A 6 8.27 48.03 -74.90
N TYR A 7 9.51 48.24 -74.38
CA TYR A 7 9.93 47.70 -73.11
C TYR A 7 9.29 48.39 -71.89
N LEU A 8 9.00 49.71 -72.05
CA LEU A 8 8.32 50.42 -70.98
C LEU A 8 6.84 50.03 -70.83
N SER A 9 6.16 49.72 -71.93
CA SER A 9 4.76 49.25 -71.88
C SER A 9 4.64 47.79 -71.40
N LEU A 10 5.60 46.93 -71.71
CA LEU A 10 5.67 45.58 -71.19
C LEU A 10 5.98 45.56 -69.68
N LEU A 11 6.83 46.45 -69.19
CA LEU A 11 7.17 46.57 -67.76
C LEU A 11 5.98 47.13 -66.95
N ILE A 12 5.18 48.01 -67.47
CA ILE A 12 3.96 48.53 -66.85
C ILE A 12 2.86 47.45 -66.84
N ILE A 13 2.71 46.67 -67.89
CA ILE A 13 1.73 45.56 -67.91
C ILE A 13 2.17 44.45 -66.93
N PHE A 14 3.47 44.15 -66.83
CA PHE A 14 3.97 43.14 -65.88
C PHE A 14 3.86 43.62 -64.42
N SER A 15 4.06 44.89 -64.14
CA SER A 15 3.85 45.46 -62.82
C SER A 15 2.35 45.52 -62.42
N PHE A 16 1.46 45.76 -63.40
CA PHE A 16 0.01 45.77 -63.17
C PHE A 16 -0.55 44.36 -62.97
N VAL A 17 -0.03 43.33 -63.66
CA VAL A 17 -0.39 41.94 -63.46
C VAL A 17 0.15 41.43 -62.09
N PHE A 18 1.33 41.93 -61.64
CA PHE A 18 1.87 41.59 -60.35
C PHE A 18 1.14 42.29 -59.17
N LEU A 19 0.59 43.48 -59.40
CA LEU A 19 -0.24 44.20 -58.39
C LEU A 19 -1.68 43.64 -58.33
N PHE A 20 -2.24 43.17 -59.43
CA PHE A 20 -3.60 42.58 -59.42
C PHE A 20 -3.62 41.09 -59.10
N GLY A 21 -2.48 40.41 -59.22
CA GLY A 21 -2.35 38.98 -58.88
C GLY A 21 -2.28 38.70 -57.37
N GLN A 22 -2.22 39.70 -56.50
CA GLN A 22 -2.21 39.58 -55.05
C GLN A 22 -3.45 40.13 -54.33
N ALA A 23 -4.45 40.68 -55.10
CA ALA A 23 -5.70 41.06 -54.45
C ALA A 23 -6.55 39.81 -54.25
N LYS A 24 -6.48 39.23 -53.04
CA LYS A 24 -7.41 38.19 -52.62
C LYS A 24 -8.84 38.72 -52.75
N SER A 25 -9.73 37.83 -53.25
CA SER A 25 -11.14 38.19 -53.35
C SER A 25 -11.68 38.56 -51.95
N LYS A 26 -12.68 39.44 -51.88
CA LYS A 26 -13.30 39.79 -50.61
C LYS A 26 -13.78 38.57 -49.83
N ASP A 27 -14.27 37.56 -50.57
CA ASP A 27 -14.72 36.26 -50.02
C ASP A 27 -13.57 35.42 -49.44
N GLU A 28 -12.35 35.52 -50.00
CA GLU A 28 -11.16 34.83 -49.42
C GLU A 28 -10.66 35.53 -48.18
N LEU A 29 -10.69 36.88 -48.15
CA LEU A 29 -10.33 37.68 -46.96
C LEU A 29 -11.30 37.43 -45.82
N ASP A 30 -12.60 37.35 -46.12
CA ASP A 30 -13.63 37.11 -45.09
C ASP A 30 -13.52 35.67 -44.55
N LYS A 31 -13.17 34.69 -45.42
CA LYS A 31 -12.88 33.30 -44.97
C LYS A 31 -11.62 33.20 -44.11
N GLU A 32 -10.53 33.87 -44.47
CA GLU A 32 -9.31 33.90 -43.64
C GLU A 32 -9.56 34.56 -42.29
N LYS A 33 -10.27 35.68 -42.27
CA LYS A 33 -10.64 36.37 -41.03
C LYS A 33 -11.53 35.51 -40.14
N LEU A 34 -12.50 34.80 -40.75
CA LEU A 34 -13.34 33.84 -39.99
C LEU A 34 -12.53 32.70 -39.46
N GLN A 35 -11.55 32.16 -40.20
CA GLN A 35 -10.65 31.09 -39.73
C GLN A 35 -9.74 31.56 -38.60
N GLU A 36 -9.25 32.80 -38.63
CA GLU A 36 -8.41 33.41 -37.59
C GLU A 36 -9.22 33.71 -36.34
N ASP A 37 -10.45 34.17 -36.46
CA ASP A 37 -11.40 34.33 -35.35
C ASP A 37 -11.74 33.01 -34.70
N ILE A 38 -12.00 31.96 -35.51
CA ILE A 38 -12.24 30.59 -34.99
C ILE A 38 -10.98 30.04 -34.28
N ARG A 39 -9.78 30.23 -34.83
CA ARG A 39 -8.52 29.83 -34.15
C ARG A 39 -8.31 30.55 -32.83
N THR A 40 -8.62 31.84 -32.80
CA THR A 40 -8.49 32.67 -31.59
C THR A 40 -9.52 32.24 -30.53
N ILE A 41 -10.75 31.92 -30.93
CA ILE A 41 -11.78 31.42 -30.03
C ILE A 41 -11.36 30.05 -29.49
N ILE A 42 -10.86 29.14 -30.33
CA ILE A 42 -10.37 27.82 -29.91
C ILE A 42 -9.16 27.94 -28.98
N ALA A 43 -8.22 28.84 -29.28
CA ALA A 43 -7.05 29.07 -28.44
C ALA A 43 -7.44 29.65 -27.07
N ASN A 44 -8.36 30.60 -27.01
CA ASN A 44 -8.86 31.16 -25.77
C ASN A 44 -9.68 30.16 -24.95
N GLN A 45 -10.50 29.34 -25.60
CA GLN A 45 -11.22 28.26 -24.92
C GLN A 45 -10.28 27.17 -24.41
N ASN A 46 -9.25 26.80 -25.17
CA ASN A 46 -8.23 25.88 -24.71
C ASN A 46 -7.43 26.44 -23.52
N GLN A 47 -7.13 27.76 -23.48
CA GLN A 47 -6.50 28.38 -22.32
C GLN A 47 -7.39 28.35 -21.08
N LEU A 48 -8.70 28.59 -21.23
CA LEU A 48 -9.66 28.45 -20.13
C LEU A 48 -9.83 26.98 -19.69
N PHE A 49 -9.74 26.05 -20.63
CA PHE A 49 -9.81 24.62 -20.34
C PHE A 49 -8.64 24.10 -19.46
N PHE A 50 -7.45 24.69 -19.61
CA PHE A 50 -6.26 24.34 -18.85
C PHE A 50 -6.04 25.16 -17.57
N MET A 51 -6.86 26.18 -17.28
CA MET A 51 -6.66 27.07 -16.14
C MET A 51 -7.35 26.64 -14.84
N ASP A 52 -8.15 25.58 -14.83
CA ASP A 52 -8.74 25.06 -13.60
C ASP A 52 -7.76 24.08 -12.93
N LYS A 53 -6.76 24.66 -12.25
CA LYS A 53 -5.61 23.95 -11.66
C LYS A 53 -5.90 23.18 -10.36
N ASN A 54 -7.15 23.06 -9.91
CA ASN A 54 -7.43 22.73 -8.50
C ASN A 54 -8.02 21.34 -8.24
N GLN A 55 -8.03 20.42 -9.21
CA GLN A 55 -8.31 19.01 -8.91
C GLN A 55 -7.37 18.11 -9.71
N GLU A 56 -6.27 17.71 -9.05
CA GLU A 56 -5.48 16.54 -9.50
C GLU A 56 -6.26 15.30 -9.12
N PHE A 57 -6.70 14.53 -10.11
CA PHE A 57 -7.29 13.21 -9.88
C PHE A 57 -6.16 12.20 -9.76
N LEU A 58 -6.02 11.60 -8.59
CA LEU A 58 -5.22 10.39 -8.45
C LEU A 58 -6.08 9.21 -8.94
N LEU A 59 -5.94 8.87 -10.20
CA LEU A 59 -6.66 7.75 -10.80
C LEU A 59 -5.81 6.47 -10.69
N GLU A 60 -6.32 5.44 -10.05
CA GLU A 60 -5.73 4.08 -10.15
C GLU A 60 -5.80 3.58 -11.59
N ASN A 61 -6.94 3.82 -12.27
CA ASN A 61 -7.22 3.46 -13.64
C ASN A 61 -8.05 4.55 -14.32
N ARG A 62 -8.05 4.53 -15.68
CA ARG A 62 -8.97 5.39 -16.43
C ARG A 62 -10.42 5.06 -16.07
N ILE A 63 -11.25 6.07 -15.99
CA ILE A 63 -12.70 5.89 -15.82
C ILE A 63 -13.26 5.16 -17.06
N ASP A 64 -13.95 4.05 -16.82
CA ASP A 64 -14.65 3.31 -17.88
C ASP A 64 -16.00 4.00 -18.15
N PRO A 65 -16.20 4.59 -19.34
CA PRO A 65 -17.44 5.30 -19.68
C PRO A 65 -18.68 4.42 -19.69
N THR A 66 -18.49 3.10 -19.81
CA THR A 66 -19.61 2.14 -19.85
C THR A 66 -20.11 1.73 -18.47
N LYS A 67 -19.31 2.05 -17.43
CA LYS A 67 -19.60 1.70 -16.03
C LYS A 67 -19.83 2.91 -15.14
N TYR A 68 -19.21 4.03 -15.48
CA TYR A 68 -19.34 5.24 -14.67
C TYR A 68 -20.73 5.84 -14.80
N ILE A 69 -21.51 5.76 -13.75
CA ILE A 69 -22.85 6.37 -13.63
C ILE A 69 -22.67 7.86 -13.30
N ILE A 70 -23.15 8.72 -14.19
CA ILE A 70 -23.09 10.16 -14.02
C ILE A 70 -24.10 10.60 -12.96
N GLY A 71 -23.78 11.69 -12.23
CA GLY A 71 -24.69 12.15 -11.19
C GLY A 71 -24.52 13.62 -10.84
N PRO A 72 -25.34 14.13 -9.91
CA PRO A 72 -25.38 15.55 -9.53
C PRO A 72 -24.02 16.08 -9.10
N GLY A 73 -23.60 17.17 -9.74
CA GLY A 73 -22.31 17.82 -9.45
C GLY A 73 -21.15 17.37 -10.33
N ASP A 74 -21.30 16.29 -11.13
CA ASP A 74 -20.31 15.98 -12.17
C ASP A 74 -20.23 17.11 -13.18
N LYS A 75 -19.01 17.53 -13.53
CA LYS A 75 -18.78 18.48 -14.61
C LYS A 75 -18.34 17.74 -15.84
N ILE A 76 -19.05 17.93 -16.91
CA ILE A 76 -18.73 17.33 -18.20
C ILE A 76 -18.32 18.37 -19.21
N CYS A 77 -17.43 18.00 -20.11
CA CYS A 77 -17.13 18.69 -21.35
C CYS A 77 -17.92 18.05 -22.47
N LEU A 78 -18.67 18.86 -23.16
CA LEU A 78 -19.44 18.48 -24.32
C LEU A 78 -18.88 19.19 -25.56
N SER A 79 -18.51 18.44 -26.57
CA SER A 79 -18.11 18.96 -27.89
C SER A 79 -19.14 18.53 -28.91
N ILE A 80 -19.77 19.48 -29.56
CA ILE A 80 -20.72 19.26 -30.65
C ILE A 80 -20.07 19.74 -31.94
N ILE A 81 -19.86 18.81 -32.83
CA ILE A 81 -19.18 19.04 -34.11
C ILE A 81 -20.23 19.04 -35.23
N THR A 82 -20.47 20.23 -35.81
CA THR A 82 -21.28 20.45 -36.99
C THR A 82 -20.39 21.10 -38.06
N GLU A 83 -20.84 22.11 -38.77
CA GLU A 83 -19.98 22.97 -39.58
C GLU A 83 -19.01 23.79 -38.73
N ILE A 84 -19.39 24.06 -37.47
CA ILE A 84 -18.56 24.71 -36.43
C ILE A 84 -18.50 23.79 -35.21
N ILE A 85 -17.38 23.84 -34.49
CA ILE A 85 -17.20 23.09 -33.25
C ILE A 85 -17.65 23.98 -32.08
N GLN A 86 -18.61 23.49 -31.34
CA GLN A 86 -19.10 24.15 -30.12
C GLN A 86 -18.68 23.36 -28.89
N TYR A 87 -18.13 24.04 -27.89
CA TYR A 87 -17.73 23.46 -26.62
C TYR A 87 -18.61 24.00 -25.50
N PHE A 88 -19.07 23.08 -24.64
CA PHE A 88 -19.85 23.41 -23.46
C PHE A 88 -19.23 22.74 -22.23
N GLU A 89 -19.14 23.48 -21.16
CA GLU A 89 -18.89 22.93 -19.83
C GLU A 89 -20.21 22.96 -19.08
N VAL A 90 -20.68 21.80 -18.67
CA VAL A 90 -22.00 21.63 -18.07
C VAL A 90 -21.87 20.85 -16.78
N VAL A 91 -22.57 21.30 -15.76
CA VAL A 91 -22.68 20.63 -14.46
C VAL A 91 -24.01 19.91 -14.42
N ILE A 92 -23.99 18.64 -13.98
CA ILE A 92 -25.23 17.92 -13.74
C ILE A 92 -25.96 18.56 -12.55
N SER A 93 -27.21 18.92 -12.74
CA SER A 93 -28.04 19.57 -11.72
C SER A 93 -28.33 18.62 -10.53
N PRO A 94 -28.73 19.15 -9.37
CA PRO A 94 -29.21 18.32 -8.27
C PRO A 94 -30.44 17.47 -8.56
N THR A 95 -31.16 17.75 -9.65
CA THR A 95 -32.31 16.97 -10.15
C THR A 95 -31.94 15.99 -11.23
N GLU A 96 -30.63 15.71 -11.40
CA GLU A 96 -30.09 14.80 -12.42
C GLU A 96 -30.39 15.23 -13.87
N ASP A 97 -30.54 16.52 -14.09
CA ASP A 97 -30.75 17.09 -15.41
C ASP A 97 -29.45 17.69 -15.95
N LEU A 98 -29.17 17.40 -17.21
CA LEU A 98 -28.12 18.03 -18.00
C LEU A 98 -28.75 19.20 -18.78
N ILE A 99 -28.43 20.42 -18.39
CA ILE A 99 -28.92 21.64 -19.04
C ILE A 99 -27.87 22.14 -20.01
N ILE A 100 -28.12 22.00 -21.31
CA ILE A 100 -27.19 22.46 -22.36
C ILE A 100 -27.71 23.77 -22.92
N PRO A 101 -26.97 24.90 -22.75
CA PRO A 101 -27.41 26.22 -23.21
C PRO A 101 -27.72 26.25 -24.70
N GLY A 102 -28.89 26.75 -25.09
CA GLY A 102 -29.31 26.88 -26.48
C GLY A 102 -29.75 25.57 -27.14
N ILE A 103 -29.70 24.44 -26.47
CA ILE A 103 -30.05 23.11 -27.00
C ILE A 103 -31.23 22.52 -26.25
N GLY A 104 -31.15 22.39 -24.92
CA GLY A 104 -32.26 21.85 -24.13
C GLY A 104 -31.85 21.21 -22.82
N ILE A 105 -32.77 20.44 -22.26
CA ILE A 105 -32.62 19.72 -20.99
C ILE A 105 -32.76 18.23 -21.27
N ILE A 106 -31.81 17.45 -20.75
CA ILE A 106 -31.78 15.97 -20.87
C ILE A 106 -31.70 15.40 -19.47
N ASN A 107 -32.66 14.58 -19.08
CA ASN A 107 -32.56 13.85 -17.82
C ASN A 107 -31.56 12.70 -17.97
N VAL A 108 -30.64 12.58 -16.99
CA VAL A 108 -29.53 11.60 -17.04
C VAL A 108 -29.56 10.64 -15.85
N THR A 109 -30.70 10.52 -15.17
CA THR A 109 -30.89 9.66 -14.00
C THR A 109 -30.46 8.22 -14.29
N GLY A 110 -29.49 7.73 -13.52
CA GLY A 110 -28.97 6.36 -13.61
C GLY A 110 -28.22 6.02 -14.90
N MET A 111 -27.95 7.00 -15.78
CA MET A 111 -27.25 6.78 -17.03
C MET A 111 -25.73 6.73 -16.81
N THR A 112 -25.10 5.82 -17.54
CA THR A 112 -23.64 5.79 -17.69
C THR A 112 -23.17 6.94 -18.60
N LEU A 113 -21.90 7.31 -18.50
CA LEU A 113 -21.31 8.35 -19.34
C LEU A 113 -21.49 8.06 -20.84
N ASN A 114 -21.40 6.78 -21.23
CA ASN A 114 -21.62 6.35 -22.62
C ASN A 114 -23.09 6.49 -23.04
N GLU A 115 -24.03 6.18 -22.15
CA GLU A 115 -25.47 6.37 -22.43
C GLU A 115 -25.85 7.84 -22.53
N VAL A 116 -25.26 8.69 -21.68
CA VAL A 116 -25.41 10.15 -21.76
C VAL A 116 -24.90 10.68 -23.08
N GLN A 117 -23.73 10.24 -23.54
CA GLN A 117 -23.20 10.64 -24.86
C GLN A 117 -24.17 10.28 -25.99
N ARG A 118 -24.67 9.04 -26.02
CA ARG A 118 -25.64 8.59 -27.03
C ARG A 118 -26.96 9.35 -26.92
N GLY A 119 -27.45 9.59 -25.72
CA GLY A 119 -28.66 10.36 -25.48
C GLY A 119 -28.58 11.78 -26.02
N ILE A 120 -27.45 12.46 -25.79
CA ILE A 120 -27.19 13.80 -26.33
C ILE A 120 -27.09 13.75 -27.87
N GLU A 121 -26.38 12.77 -28.42
CA GLU A 121 -26.19 12.60 -29.85
C GLU A 121 -27.53 12.42 -30.57
N ASN A 122 -28.40 11.55 -30.04
CA ASN A 122 -29.77 11.34 -30.58
C ASN A 122 -30.61 12.61 -30.48
N TYR A 123 -30.61 13.25 -29.27
CA TYR A 123 -31.39 14.47 -29.06
C TYR A 123 -31.00 15.60 -30.01
N ILE A 124 -29.70 15.80 -30.24
CA ILE A 124 -29.19 16.84 -31.13
C ILE A 124 -29.49 16.51 -32.59
N SER A 125 -29.30 15.24 -32.99
CA SER A 125 -29.53 14.81 -34.38
C SER A 125 -30.99 14.91 -34.77
N GLU A 126 -31.92 14.66 -33.84
CA GLU A 126 -33.36 14.71 -34.11
C GLU A 126 -33.92 16.13 -34.08
N LYS A 127 -33.46 16.97 -33.12
CA LYS A 127 -34.12 18.24 -32.83
C LYS A 127 -33.37 19.50 -33.21
N VAL A 128 -32.02 19.38 -33.40
CA VAL A 128 -31.20 20.61 -33.53
C VAL A 128 -30.38 20.60 -34.81
N PHE A 129 -29.55 19.57 -35.05
CA PHE A 129 -28.65 19.51 -36.19
C PHE A 129 -28.57 18.08 -36.78
N GLN A 130 -28.93 17.90 -38.00
CA GLN A 130 -28.72 16.64 -38.72
C GLN A 130 -27.21 16.38 -38.89
N ASN A 131 -26.76 15.14 -38.60
CA ASN A 131 -25.37 14.70 -38.71
C ASN A 131 -24.36 15.38 -37.73
N ALA A 132 -24.79 15.92 -36.61
CA ALA A 132 -23.89 16.38 -35.57
C ALA A 132 -23.15 15.18 -34.95
N LYS A 133 -21.83 15.32 -34.72
CA LYS A 133 -21.05 14.39 -33.90
C LYS A 133 -20.89 14.96 -32.50
N VAL A 134 -21.09 14.13 -31.50
CA VAL A 134 -21.03 14.51 -30.14
C VAL A 134 -19.91 13.75 -29.43
N SER A 135 -19.08 14.48 -28.65
CA SER A 135 -18.11 13.88 -27.76
C SER A 135 -18.34 14.40 -26.35
N VAL A 136 -18.36 13.49 -25.38
CA VAL A 136 -18.57 13.81 -23.96
C VAL A 136 -17.37 13.32 -23.15
N GLY A 137 -16.82 14.17 -22.32
CA GLY A 137 -15.74 13.83 -21.38
C GLY A 137 -16.06 14.33 -19.98
N ILE A 138 -15.56 13.67 -18.96
CA ILE A 138 -15.63 14.16 -17.59
C ILE A 138 -14.51 15.17 -17.40
N LYS A 139 -14.86 16.38 -16.95
CA LYS A 139 -13.90 17.41 -16.55
C LYS A 139 -13.58 17.32 -15.05
N ASN A 140 -14.62 17.22 -14.22
CA ASN A 140 -14.48 17.07 -12.78
C ASN A 140 -15.49 16.07 -12.25
N LEU A 141 -15.04 15.25 -11.33
CA LEU A 141 -15.91 14.32 -10.61
C LEU A 141 -16.71 15.05 -9.54
N ARG A 142 -17.94 14.63 -9.36
CA ARG A 142 -18.75 15.05 -8.21
C ARG A 142 -18.09 14.62 -6.90
N SER A 143 -18.43 15.28 -5.84
CA SER A 143 -18.08 14.84 -4.50
C SER A 143 -19.33 14.79 -3.63
N PHE A 144 -19.37 13.79 -2.78
CA PHE A 144 -20.49 13.56 -1.86
C PHE A 144 -19.95 13.29 -0.46
N LYS A 145 -20.87 13.17 0.51
CA LYS A 145 -20.53 12.89 1.90
C LYS A 145 -20.85 11.44 2.22
N VAL A 146 -19.91 10.79 2.89
CA VAL A 146 -20.09 9.49 3.54
C VAL A 146 -19.86 9.63 5.03
N GLN A 147 -20.43 8.75 5.83
CA GLN A 147 -20.27 8.76 7.28
C GLN A 147 -19.40 7.60 7.73
N VAL A 148 -18.40 7.88 8.59
CA VAL A 148 -17.57 6.85 9.24
C VAL A 148 -17.86 6.86 10.72
N ILE A 149 -18.22 5.70 11.28
CA ILE A 149 -18.57 5.53 12.70
C ILE A 149 -17.90 4.28 13.28
N GLY A 150 -17.80 4.24 14.61
CA GLY A 150 -17.26 3.13 15.36
C GLY A 150 -15.75 3.26 15.60
N ALA A 151 -15.02 2.17 15.43
CA ALA A 151 -13.62 2.05 15.80
C ALA A 151 -12.66 2.69 14.77
N VAL A 152 -12.81 3.99 14.56
CA VAL A 152 -11.94 4.84 13.72
C VAL A 152 -11.36 5.96 14.57
N LYS A 153 -10.19 6.49 14.20
CA LYS A 153 -9.54 7.56 15.01
C LYS A 153 -10.33 8.86 15.01
N LYS A 154 -10.94 9.21 13.89
CA LYS A 154 -11.74 10.42 13.75
C LYS A 154 -13.09 10.06 13.12
N PRO A 155 -14.12 9.69 13.90
CA PRO A 155 -15.46 9.44 13.38
C PRO A 155 -16.09 10.75 12.88
N GLY A 156 -16.88 10.69 11.81
CA GLY A 156 -17.52 11.86 11.24
C GLY A 156 -17.96 11.70 9.79
N PHE A 157 -18.25 12.84 9.16
CA PHE A 157 -18.58 12.91 7.74
C PHE A 157 -17.36 13.31 6.93
N TYR A 158 -17.15 12.61 5.83
CA TYR A 158 -16.03 12.84 4.92
C TYR A 158 -16.52 13.12 3.52
N LYS A 159 -15.80 14.00 2.85
CA LYS A 159 -16.01 14.31 1.43
C LYS A 159 -15.20 13.34 0.60
N VAL A 160 -15.85 12.60 -0.28
CA VAL A 160 -15.25 11.62 -1.19
C VAL A 160 -15.78 11.79 -2.61
N THR A 161 -15.13 11.15 -3.56
CA THR A 161 -15.54 11.08 -4.97
C THR A 161 -15.93 9.64 -5.34
N PRO A 162 -16.60 9.40 -6.49
CA PRO A 162 -16.98 8.04 -6.91
C PRO A 162 -15.84 7.08 -7.20
N ILE A 163 -14.61 7.57 -7.26
CA ILE A 163 -13.41 6.75 -7.49
C ILE A 163 -12.64 6.45 -6.20
N ASP A 164 -12.93 7.17 -5.11
CA ASP A 164 -12.28 6.95 -3.82
C ASP A 164 -12.74 5.60 -3.23
N ARG A 165 -11.79 4.90 -2.65
CA ARG A 165 -12.02 3.60 -2.04
C ARG A 165 -12.08 3.71 -0.52
N LEU A 166 -12.39 2.59 0.12
CA LEU A 166 -12.45 2.49 1.57
C LEU A 166 -11.12 2.86 2.24
N ASP A 167 -9.97 2.45 1.69
CA ASP A 167 -8.63 2.78 2.22
C ASP A 167 -8.31 4.28 2.17
N ASP A 168 -8.67 4.98 1.08
CA ASP A 168 -8.53 6.43 0.96
C ASP A 168 -9.33 7.15 2.04
N LEU A 169 -10.58 6.72 2.25
CA LEU A 169 -11.46 7.25 3.27
C LEU A 169 -10.89 7.01 4.67
N LEU A 170 -10.49 5.77 4.98
CA LEU A 170 -9.93 5.42 6.29
C LEU A 170 -8.63 6.16 6.56
N SER A 171 -7.77 6.32 5.55
CA SER A 171 -6.55 7.14 5.63
C SER A 171 -6.89 8.60 5.98
N THR A 172 -7.87 9.20 5.30
CA THR A 172 -8.34 10.56 5.58
C THR A 172 -8.93 10.69 6.99
N ALA A 173 -9.59 9.64 7.48
CA ALA A 173 -10.10 9.56 8.86
C ALA A 173 -9.00 9.33 9.91
N GLY A 174 -7.72 9.33 9.49
CA GLY A 174 -6.55 9.15 10.35
C GLY A 174 -6.26 7.68 10.68
N GLY A 175 -6.88 6.75 9.98
CA GLY A 175 -6.78 5.31 10.18
C GLY A 175 -7.75 4.78 11.23
N VAL A 176 -7.76 3.46 11.36
CA VAL A 176 -8.62 2.76 12.31
C VAL A 176 -8.11 2.89 13.76
N HIS A 177 -9.00 2.65 14.70
CA HIS A 177 -8.67 2.55 16.11
C HIS A 177 -7.92 1.24 16.41
N GLN A 178 -7.13 1.21 17.47
CA GLN A 178 -6.37 0.01 17.88
C GLN A 178 -7.23 -1.23 18.12
N LEU A 179 -8.47 -1.05 18.54
CA LEU A 179 -9.43 -2.11 18.79
C LEU A 179 -10.46 -2.25 17.65
N ALA A 180 -10.09 -1.88 16.44
CA ALA A 180 -10.98 -2.00 15.30
C ALA A 180 -11.03 -3.45 14.80
N ARG A 181 -12.23 -3.98 14.55
CA ARG A 181 -12.42 -5.24 13.83
C ARG A 181 -12.35 -4.98 12.33
N GLU A 182 -11.12 -4.86 11.81
CA GLU A 182 -10.86 -4.56 10.41
C GLU A 182 -11.31 -5.68 9.45
N PHE A 183 -11.53 -6.88 9.98
CA PHE A 183 -12.03 -8.04 9.25
C PHE A 183 -13.57 -8.09 9.17
N ASP A 184 -14.30 -7.16 9.81
CA ASP A 184 -15.77 -7.16 9.86
C ASP A 184 -16.32 -5.73 9.70
N ILE A 185 -15.76 -4.97 8.76
CA ILE A 185 -16.29 -3.64 8.41
C ILE A 185 -17.58 -3.82 7.63
N THR A 186 -18.60 -3.04 7.98
CA THR A 186 -19.89 -3.05 7.27
C THR A 186 -20.11 -1.69 6.61
N ILE A 187 -20.33 -1.69 5.30
CA ILE A 187 -20.76 -0.52 4.55
C ILE A 187 -22.27 -0.65 4.36
N LYS A 188 -23.02 0.29 4.94
CA LYS A 188 -24.46 0.41 4.78
C LYS A 188 -24.76 1.40 3.68
N HIS A 189 -25.46 0.95 2.64
CA HIS A 189 -25.83 1.78 1.51
C HIS A 189 -27.15 2.51 1.73
N LYS A 190 -27.40 3.53 0.93
CA LYS A 190 -28.64 4.35 1.01
C LYS A 190 -29.91 3.54 0.81
N ASP A 191 -29.87 2.45 0.08
CA ASP A 191 -30.97 1.51 -0.16
C ASP A 191 -31.17 0.49 0.97
N ASN A 192 -30.45 0.63 2.10
CA ASN A 192 -30.38 -0.30 3.23
C ASN A 192 -29.72 -1.65 2.93
N SER A 193 -29.10 -1.83 1.78
CA SER A 193 -28.23 -2.97 1.56
C SER A 193 -26.94 -2.84 2.38
N GLU A 194 -26.31 -3.96 2.70
CA GLU A 194 -25.08 -4.00 3.47
C GLU A 194 -23.99 -4.78 2.72
N THR A 195 -22.82 -4.20 2.61
CA THR A 195 -21.62 -4.87 2.09
C THR A 195 -20.66 -5.11 3.25
N LYS A 196 -20.28 -6.36 3.48
CA LYS A 196 -19.27 -6.73 4.47
C LYS A 196 -17.90 -6.78 3.82
N VAL A 197 -16.92 -6.23 4.51
CA VAL A 197 -15.55 -6.07 4.04
C VAL A 197 -14.58 -6.64 5.06
N ASN A 198 -13.71 -7.52 4.62
CA ASN A 198 -12.52 -7.91 5.37
C ASN A 198 -11.32 -7.08 4.91
N PHE A 199 -11.12 -5.94 5.54
CA PHE A 199 -10.10 -4.98 5.13
C PHE A 199 -8.66 -5.51 5.31
N ILE A 200 -8.44 -6.43 6.26
CA ILE A 200 -7.16 -7.14 6.42
C ILE A 200 -6.87 -8.00 5.20
N ASP A 201 -7.89 -8.68 4.66
CA ASP A 201 -7.72 -9.54 3.49
C ASP A 201 -7.34 -8.74 2.23
N PHE A 202 -7.80 -7.50 2.11
CA PHE A 202 -7.36 -6.60 1.04
C PHE A 202 -5.83 -6.42 1.06
N PHE A 203 -5.23 -6.09 2.21
CA PHE A 203 -3.78 -5.92 2.30
C PHE A 203 -3.00 -7.21 2.06
N ARG A 204 -3.58 -8.36 2.39
CA ARG A 204 -2.94 -9.66 2.21
C ARG A 204 -2.99 -10.16 0.77
N THR A 205 -4.10 -9.96 0.07
CA THR A 205 -4.39 -10.59 -1.23
C THR A 205 -4.46 -9.61 -2.39
N GLY A 206 -4.65 -8.32 -2.11
CA GLY A 206 -4.97 -7.31 -3.13
C GLY A 206 -6.39 -7.41 -3.67
N ASN A 207 -7.28 -8.19 -3.04
CA ASN A 207 -8.66 -8.34 -3.51
C ASN A 207 -9.46 -7.05 -3.30
N LEU A 208 -9.82 -6.39 -4.40
CA LEU A 208 -10.55 -5.12 -4.40
C LEU A 208 -12.00 -5.23 -3.92
N ASP A 209 -12.58 -6.43 -3.85
CA ASP A 209 -13.89 -6.62 -3.22
C ASP A 209 -13.85 -6.26 -1.73
N ASN A 210 -12.67 -6.37 -1.11
CA ASN A 210 -12.41 -5.96 0.28
C ASN A 210 -11.92 -4.50 0.41
N ASN A 211 -11.87 -3.76 -0.70
CA ASN A 211 -11.59 -2.33 -0.76
C ASN A 211 -12.49 -1.67 -1.83
N PRO A 212 -13.83 -1.70 -1.65
CA PRO A 212 -14.76 -1.20 -2.65
C PRO A 212 -14.70 0.33 -2.78
N THR A 213 -15.14 0.83 -3.92
CA THR A 213 -15.44 2.26 -4.12
C THR A 213 -16.68 2.64 -3.33
N LEU A 214 -16.77 3.92 -2.97
CA LEU A 214 -17.84 4.44 -2.12
C LEU A 214 -18.95 5.08 -2.95
N THR A 215 -20.16 5.03 -2.41
CA THR A 215 -21.34 5.64 -3.03
C THR A 215 -21.99 6.69 -2.13
N GLU A 216 -22.81 7.54 -2.72
CA GLU A 216 -23.45 8.63 -2.01
C GLU A 216 -24.38 8.13 -0.91
N GLY A 217 -24.15 8.61 0.30
CA GLY A 217 -24.96 8.26 1.48
C GLY A 217 -24.48 7.01 2.20
N ASP A 218 -23.35 6.42 1.79
CA ASP A 218 -22.76 5.29 2.49
C ASP A 218 -22.42 5.63 3.94
N GLN A 219 -22.67 4.68 4.82
CA GLN A 219 -22.27 4.69 6.22
C GLN A 219 -21.33 3.52 6.48
N ILE A 220 -20.08 3.84 6.79
CA ILE A 220 -19.03 2.87 7.10
C ILE A 220 -19.04 2.63 8.61
N VAL A 221 -19.35 1.40 9.00
CA VAL A 221 -19.45 0.97 10.40
C VAL A 221 -18.28 0.05 10.72
N ILE A 222 -17.40 0.48 11.61
CA ILE A 222 -16.25 -0.30 12.06
C ILE A 222 -16.51 -0.74 13.50
N PRO A 223 -16.74 -2.03 13.77
CA PRO A 223 -17.01 -2.49 15.12
C PRO A 223 -15.77 -2.40 16.01
N PHE A 224 -15.97 -2.18 17.31
CA PHE A 224 -14.95 -2.42 18.32
C PHE A 224 -14.85 -3.92 18.62
N ALA A 225 -13.63 -4.41 18.78
CA ALA A 225 -13.40 -5.77 19.21
C ALA A 225 -13.61 -5.95 20.71
N ASP A 226 -14.04 -7.14 21.10
CA ASP A 226 -14.07 -7.59 22.47
C ASP A 226 -12.73 -8.27 22.81
N ILE A 227 -11.86 -7.56 23.54
CA ILE A 227 -10.53 -8.05 23.90
C ILE A 227 -10.58 -9.43 24.61
N GLN A 228 -11.63 -9.69 25.39
CA GLN A 228 -11.75 -10.96 26.11
C GLN A 228 -12.04 -12.14 25.17
N LYS A 229 -12.64 -11.87 24.00
CA LYS A 229 -13.02 -12.90 23.04
C LYS A 229 -12.12 -12.98 21.82
N GLU A 230 -11.39 -11.91 21.52
CA GLU A 230 -10.64 -11.74 20.26
C GLU A 230 -9.21 -11.26 20.49
N GLY A 231 -8.87 -10.88 21.74
CA GLY A 231 -7.56 -10.34 22.08
C GLY A 231 -6.49 -11.40 22.25
N ILE A 232 -5.30 -11.12 21.75
CA ILE A 232 -4.05 -11.85 22.00
C ILE A 232 -2.98 -10.88 22.47
N VAL A 233 -1.92 -11.42 23.05
CA VAL A 233 -0.73 -10.64 23.46
C VAL A 233 0.43 -11.06 22.59
N ILE A 234 1.14 -10.10 21.99
CA ILE A 234 2.37 -10.34 21.25
C ILE A 234 3.54 -9.67 21.96
N ARG A 235 4.65 -10.38 22.11
CA ARG A 235 5.84 -9.95 22.83
C ARG A 235 7.12 -10.33 22.10
N GLY A 236 8.23 -9.76 22.55
CA GLY A 236 9.57 -10.11 22.08
C GLY A 236 10.09 -9.15 21.01
N SER A 237 10.70 -9.67 19.95
CA SER A 237 11.35 -8.90 18.90
C SER A 237 10.35 -8.30 17.90
N ILE A 238 9.47 -7.46 18.42
CA ILE A 238 8.45 -6.75 17.63
C ILE A 238 8.43 -5.28 18.06
N THR A 239 8.27 -4.38 17.09
CA THR A 239 8.03 -2.97 17.35
C THR A 239 6.53 -2.71 17.29
N GLY A 240 5.96 -2.09 18.33
CA GLY A 240 4.56 -1.70 18.35
C GLY A 240 3.78 -2.26 19.54
N ARG A 241 2.57 -2.74 19.28
CA ARG A 241 1.58 -3.06 20.31
C ARG A 241 1.93 -4.33 21.06
N GLY A 242 1.76 -4.30 22.39
CA GLY A 242 1.89 -5.50 23.23
C GLY A 242 0.68 -6.44 23.16
N TYR A 243 -0.43 -6.05 22.54
CA TYR A 243 -1.60 -6.88 22.27
C TYR A 243 -2.25 -6.51 20.93
N ASP A 244 -2.99 -7.45 20.37
CA ASP A 244 -3.68 -7.31 19.10
C ASP A 244 -4.99 -8.13 19.10
N ILE A 245 -5.72 -8.02 18.01
CA ILE A 245 -7.01 -8.67 17.83
C ILE A 245 -6.89 -9.67 16.69
N ILE A 246 -7.47 -10.83 16.87
CA ILE A 246 -7.51 -11.90 15.86
C ILE A 246 -8.93 -12.08 15.31
N ASP A 247 -8.97 -12.49 14.03
CA ASP A 247 -10.21 -12.97 13.40
C ASP A 247 -10.53 -14.40 13.86
N LYS A 248 -11.78 -14.77 13.71
CA LYS A 248 -12.23 -16.13 13.99
C LYS A 248 -11.51 -17.12 13.04
N ASN A 249 -10.83 -18.09 13.64
CA ASN A 249 -10.02 -19.09 12.93
C ASN A 249 -8.77 -18.53 12.23
N GLU A 250 -8.26 -17.36 12.63
CA GLU A 250 -7.01 -16.86 12.11
C GLU A 250 -5.85 -17.79 12.46
N THR A 251 -5.03 -18.14 11.47
CA THR A 251 -3.83 -18.97 11.66
C THR A 251 -2.65 -18.11 12.09
N LEU A 252 -1.67 -18.73 12.75
CA LEU A 252 -0.42 -18.07 13.09
C LEU A 252 0.27 -17.48 11.84
N GLU A 253 0.27 -18.20 10.72
CA GLU A 253 0.83 -17.74 9.46
C GLU A 253 0.15 -16.43 9.00
N SER A 254 -1.20 -16.44 8.91
CA SER A 254 -1.98 -15.26 8.48
C SER A 254 -1.72 -14.06 9.40
N TYR A 255 -1.66 -14.31 10.72
CA TYR A 255 -1.37 -13.30 11.71
C TYR A 255 0.03 -12.70 11.55
N LEU A 256 1.07 -13.53 11.39
CA LEU A 256 2.44 -13.05 11.22
C LEU A 256 2.61 -12.25 9.91
N TRP A 257 1.95 -12.65 8.83
CA TRP A 257 1.99 -11.92 7.56
C TRP A 257 1.41 -10.50 7.65
N ARG A 258 0.36 -10.29 8.45
CA ARG A 258 -0.20 -8.94 8.64
C ARG A 258 0.56 -8.08 9.64
N GLN A 259 1.44 -8.69 10.44
CA GLN A 259 2.32 -8.00 11.40
C GLN A 259 3.65 -7.63 10.73
N ALA A 260 3.69 -6.47 10.07
CA ALA A 260 4.92 -5.99 9.40
C ALA A 260 5.96 -5.39 10.38
N ASN A 261 5.71 -5.45 11.70
CA ASN A 261 6.47 -4.69 12.70
C ASN A 261 7.51 -5.54 13.45
N PHE A 262 8.12 -6.52 12.80
CA PHE A 262 9.21 -7.29 13.40
C PHE A 262 10.51 -6.47 13.43
N ASN A 263 11.26 -6.63 14.52
CA ASN A 263 12.60 -6.11 14.57
C ASN A 263 13.53 -6.88 13.62
N GLU A 264 14.60 -6.24 13.15
CA GLU A 264 15.59 -6.87 12.26
C GLU A 264 16.15 -8.20 12.79
N ASN A 265 16.19 -8.35 14.11
CA ASN A 265 16.69 -9.53 14.80
C ASN A 265 15.58 -10.48 15.26
N ALA A 266 14.38 -10.41 14.69
CA ALA A 266 13.30 -11.32 15.05
C ALA A 266 13.58 -12.74 14.52
N ASP A 267 13.53 -13.72 15.43
CA ASP A 267 13.61 -15.14 15.06
C ASP A 267 12.23 -15.67 14.66
N LEU A 268 11.99 -15.75 13.36
CA LEU A 268 10.76 -16.32 12.81
C LEU A 268 10.90 -17.82 12.49
N GLU A 269 12.06 -18.44 12.76
CA GLU A 269 12.23 -19.90 12.59
C GLU A 269 11.57 -20.70 13.72
N SER A 270 11.18 -20.03 14.81
CA SER A 270 10.35 -20.66 15.84
C SER A 270 9.59 -19.61 16.64
N VAL A 271 8.27 -19.77 16.71
CA VAL A 271 7.38 -18.92 17.50
C VAL A 271 6.89 -19.71 18.70
N LEU A 272 6.91 -19.10 19.88
CA LEU A 272 6.38 -19.70 21.10
C LEU A 272 5.00 -19.14 21.39
N ILE A 273 4.01 -20.00 21.57
CA ILE A 273 2.66 -19.61 22.00
C ILE A 273 2.43 -20.14 23.42
N GLU A 274 2.17 -19.22 24.35
CA GLU A 274 1.66 -19.55 25.67
C GLU A 274 0.12 -19.49 25.61
N ARG A 275 -0.53 -20.62 25.84
CA ARG A 275 -2.00 -20.78 25.80
C ARG A 275 -2.50 -21.27 27.15
N ASN A 276 -3.55 -20.65 27.65
CA ASN A 276 -4.20 -21.13 28.88
C ASN A 276 -5.29 -22.16 28.51
N ILE A 277 -5.05 -23.42 28.89
CA ILE A 277 -6.02 -24.50 28.71
C ILE A 277 -6.53 -24.94 30.07
N LYS A 278 -7.80 -24.65 30.36
CA LYS A 278 -8.46 -25.02 31.63
C LYS A 278 -7.67 -24.59 32.88
N GLY A 279 -7.10 -23.39 32.86
CA GLY A 279 -6.35 -22.83 33.97
C GLY A 279 -4.88 -23.30 34.06
N LYS A 280 -4.41 -24.13 33.13
CA LYS A 280 -3.00 -24.51 33.01
C LYS A 280 -2.37 -23.83 31.80
N LYS A 281 -1.15 -23.30 31.99
CA LYS A 281 -0.35 -22.71 30.91
C LYS A 281 0.30 -23.84 30.12
N GLU A 282 0.06 -23.86 28.83
CA GLU A 282 0.71 -24.75 27.87
C GLU A 282 1.59 -23.94 26.94
N PHE A 283 2.81 -24.37 26.73
CA PHE A 283 3.76 -23.74 25.83
C PHE A 283 3.88 -24.55 24.56
N ILE A 284 3.51 -23.93 23.44
CA ILE A 284 3.51 -24.57 22.11
C ILE A 284 4.59 -23.90 21.29
N ARG A 285 5.65 -24.62 20.96
CA ARG A 285 6.66 -24.16 20.00
C ARG A 285 6.19 -24.52 18.60
N VAL A 286 6.05 -23.53 17.74
CA VAL A 286 5.57 -23.69 16.38
C VAL A 286 6.70 -23.39 15.41
N LEU A 287 6.97 -24.32 14.50
CA LEU A 287 7.95 -24.16 13.42
C LEU A 287 7.27 -23.60 12.17
N PRO A 288 8.00 -22.96 11.23
CA PRO A 288 7.41 -22.33 10.04
C PRO A 288 6.53 -23.28 9.21
N VAL A 289 6.88 -24.55 9.13
CA VAL A 289 6.11 -25.58 8.41
C VAL A 289 4.71 -25.78 9.00
N ASP A 290 4.51 -25.46 10.26
CA ASP A 290 3.25 -25.64 10.97
C ASP A 290 2.47 -24.33 11.19
N PHE A 291 2.97 -23.17 10.76
CA PHE A 291 2.31 -21.88 10.98
C PHE A 291 0.89 -21.83 10.41
N SER A 292 0.67 -22.44 9.24
CA SER A 292 -0.64 -22.52 8.60
C SER A 292 -1.63 -23.45 9.31
N ASN A 293 -1.12 -24.39 10.11
CA ASN A 293 -1.93 -25.39 10.81
C ASN A 293 -2.34 -24.95 12.22
N VAL A 294 -1.68 -23.94 12.77
CA VAL A 294 -1.94 -23.47 14.13
C VAL A 294 -2.93 -22.32 14.10
N THR A 295 -4.15 -22.57 14.57
CA THR A 295 -5.17 -21.53 14.77
C THR A 295 -4.95 -20.83 16.11
N LEU A 296 -4.94 -19.51 16.09
CA LEU A 296 -4.84 -18.66 17.25
C LEU A 296 -6.15 -18.63 18.04
N LYS A 297 -6.06 -18.42 19.34
CA LYS A 297 -7.21 -18.31 20.24
C LYS A 297 -7.10 -17.08 21.10
N ALA A 298 -8.23 -16.51 21.48
CA ALA A 298 -8.27 -15.43 22.45
C ALA A 298 -7.52 -15.80 23.73
N GLY A 299 -6.70 -14.86 24.20
CA GLY A 299 -5.85 -15.05 25.37
C GLY A 299 -4.50 -15.71 25.09
N ASP A 300 -4.20 -16.08 23.84
CA ASP A 300 -2.86 -16.55 23.48
C ASP A 300 -1.83 -15.45 23.68
N GLN A 301 -0.65 -15.84 24.19
CA GLN A 301 0.51 -14.97 24.21
C GLN A 301 1.52 -15.51 23.22
N ILE A 302 1.87 -14.69 22.22
CA ILE A 302 2.79 -15.05 21.13
C ILE A 302 4.12 -14.38 21.45
N ASP A 303 5.15 -15.17 21.67
CA ASP A 303 6.50 -14.70 21.93
C ASP A 303 7.35 -14.87 20.66
N ILE A 304 7.72 -13.74 20.03
CA ILE A 304 8.68 -13.68 18.95
C ILE A 304 10.07 -13.51 19.56
N LEU A 305 10.85 -14.55 19.53
CA LEU A 305 12.19 -14.52 20.14
C LEU A 305 13.13 -13.65 19.30
N SER A 306 14.17 -13.13 19.93
CA SER A 306 15.28 -12.52 19.19
C SER A 306 16.13 -13.62 18.57
N GLU A 307 16.67 -13.33 17.39
CA GLU A 307 17.66 -14.21 16.77
C GLU A 307 18.77 -14.51 17.76
N ARG A 308 18.96 -15.79 18.03
CA ARG A 308 19.99 -16.26 18.94
C ARG A 308 21.25 -16.51 18.14
N GLY A 309 22.27 -15.71 18.40
CA GLY A 309 23.60 -15.98 17.89
C GLY A 309 24.24 -17.19 18.57
N ILE A 310 25.41 -17.53 18.10
CA ILE A 310 26.25 -18.59 18.69
C ILE A 310 27.16 -17.96 19.74
N SER A 311 27.12 -18.50 20.95
CA SER A 311 28.05 -18.09 22.00
C SER A 311 29.35 -18.90 21.90
N VAL A 312 30.49 -18.24 21.75
CA VAL A 312 31.80 -18.88 21.73
C VAL A 312 32.56 -18.49 22.99
N GLY A 313 32.94 -19.48 23.77
CA GLY A 313 33.59 -19.27 25.06
C GLY A 313 34.72 -20.24 25.35
N GLY A 314 35.33 -20.07 26.52
CA GLY A 314 36.51 -20.82 26.95
C GLY A 314 37.81 -20.21 26.44
N PHE A 315 38.77 -21.05 26.01
CA PHE A 315 40.12 -20.61 25.63
C PHE A 315 40.20 -20.16 24.16
N VAL A 316 39.42 -19.11 23.82
CA VAL A 316 39.43 -18.41 22.52
C VAL A 316 39.95 -16.97 22.70
N GLN A 317 40.43 -16.34 21.63
CA GLN A 317 41.00 -14.99 21.69
C GLN A 317 39.98 -13.93 22.04
N ARG A 318 38.77 -14.05 21.49
CA ARG A 318 37.65 -13.12 21.67
C ARG A 318 36.38 -13.87 22.01
N PRO A 319 36.18 -14.27 23.27
CA PRO A 319 34.94 -14.91 23.68
C PRO A 319 33.79 -13.89 23.57
N GLY A 320 32.63 -14.37 23.08
CA GLY A 320 31.47 -13.50 22.87
C GLY A 320 30.35 -14.20 22.12
N GLN A 321 29.35 -13.41 21.75
CA GLN A 321 28.23 -13.86 20.93
C GLN A 321 28.46 -13.42 19.48
N TYR A 322 28.24 -14.32 18.55
CA TYR A 322 28.40 -14.15 17.10
C TYR A 322 27.07 -14.47 16.42
N ASN A 323 26.77 -13.75 15.34
CA ASN A 323 25.57 -14.02 14.57
C ASN A 323 25.57 -15.44 14.02
N PHE A 324 24.40 -16.07 14.01
CA PHE A 324 24.30 -17.39 13.37
C PHE A 324 24.42 -17.24 11.84
N ILE A 325 25.33 -18.01 11.26
CA ILE A 325 25.55 -18.07 9.83
C ILE A 325 25.25 -19.49 9.36
N PRO A 326 24.21 -19.70 8.52
CA PRO A 326 23.88 -21.03 8.03
C PRO A 326 25.07 -21.71 7.33
N GLY A 327 25.31 -22.98 7.65
CA GLY A 327 26.40 -23.77 7.07
C GLY A 327 27.75 -23.60 7.78
N TYR A 328 27.88 -22.69 8.73
CA TYR A 328 29.09 -22.59 9.54
C TYR A 328 29.16 -23.75 10.55
N ASN A 329 30.34 -24.32 10.68
CA ASN A 329 30.66 -25.32 11.69
C ASN A 329 31.37 -24.67 12.90
N TYR A 330 31.62 -25.46 13.92
CA TYR A 330 32.26 -24.96 15.15
C TYR A 330 33.64 -24.31 14.91
N ALA A 331 34.40 -24.78 13.92
CA ALA A 331 35.72 -24.23 13.65
C ALA A 331 35.65 -22.85 13.00
N ASP A 332 34.62 -22.62 12.19
CA ASP A 332 34.34 -21.32 11.59
C ASP A 332 34.03 -20.27 12.70
N TYR A 333 33.20 -20.62 13.68
CA TYR A 333 32.88 -19.78 14.81
C TYR A 333 34.08 -19.52 15.72
N ILE A 334 34.92 -20.54 15.97
CA ILE A 334 36.18 -20.35 16.69
C ILE A 334 37.09 -19.41 15.94
N SER A 335 37.11 -19.46 14.61
CA SER A 335 37.90 -18.56 13.76
C SER A 335 37.37 -17.12 13.83
N LEU A 336 36.04 -16.91 13.82
CA LEU A 336 35.40 -15.60 14.08
C LEU A 336 35.80 -15.04 15.44
N ALA A 337 35.93 -15.93 16.46
CA ALA A 337 36.40 -15.58 17.79
C ALA A 337 37.92 -15.33 17.85
N GLY A 338 38.60 -15.23 16.72
CA GLY A 338 40.05 -14.98 16.62
C GLY A 338 40.91 -16.22 16.80
N GLY A 339 40.31 -17.41 16.77
CA GLY A 339 41.00 -18.67 17.03
C GLY A 339 41.10 -19.00 18.52
N ASN A 340 41.66 -20.18 18.81
CA ASN A 340 41.94 -20.56 20.18
C ASN A 340 43.19 -19.86 20.71
N THR A 341 43.25 -19.65 22.01
CA THR A 341 44.47 -19.17 22.68
C THR A 341 45.56 -20.26 22.66
N VAL A 342 46.79 -19.93 23.00
CA VAL A 342 47.89 -20.90 23.10
C VAL A 342 47.53 -22.05 24.08
N GLN A 343 46.71 -21.77 25.08
CA GLN A 343 46.25 -22.78 26.04
C GLN A 343 44.97 -23.51 25.64
N GLY A 344 44.31 -23.10 24.54
CA GLY A 344 43.06 -23.68 24.08
C GLY A 344 43.23 -24.89 23.16
N ASP A 345 42.35 -25.87 23.30
CA ASP A 345 42.30 -27.05 22.39
C ASP A 345 41.01 -27.07 21.61
N ALA A 346 41.00 -26.40 20.46
CA ALA A 346 39.84 -26.34 19.56
C ALA A 346 39.39 -27.73 19.06
N LYS A 347 40.28 -28.73 19.02
CA LYS A 347 39.92 -30.11 18.61
C LYS A 347 39.06 -30.83 19.62
N LYS A 348 39.08 -30.38 20.88
CA LYS A 348 38.27 -30.90 22.00
C LYS A 348 37.10 -30.00 22.35
N ALA A 349 36.78 -29.01 21.50
CA ALA A 349 35.64 -28.18 21.69
C ALA A 349 34.35 -29.01 21.85
N ILE A 350 33.45 -28.51 22.64
CA ILE A 350 32.12 -29.08 22.86
C ILE A 350 31.05 -28.07 22.47
N VAL A 351 29.95 -28.56 21.97
CA VAL A 351 28.74 -27.76 21.73
C VAL A 351 27.71 -28.13 22.78
N LEU A 352 27.16 -27.11 23.39
CA LEU A 352 26.01 -27.21 24.31
C LEU A 352 24.80 -26.62 23.59
N HIS A 353 23.84 -27.48 23.27
CA HIS A 353 22.58 -27.08 22.65
C HIS A 353 21.59 -26.50 23.66
N LEU A 354 20.60 -25.76 23.17
CA LEU A 354 19.56 -25.14 24.02
C LEU A 354 18.74 -26.15 24.82
N ASP A 355 18.59 -27.36 24.33
CA ASP A 355 17.92 -28.48 25.02
C ASP A 355 18.77 -29.08 26.17
N GLY A 356 19.99 -28.58 26.36
CA GLY A 356 20.95 -29.05 27.34
C GLY A 356 21.80 -30.24 26.88
N LYS A 357 21.62 -30.72 25.66
CA LYS A 357 22.44 -31.80 25.06
C LYS A 357 23.85 -31.29 24.84
N ARG A 358 24.84 -32.13 25.16
CA ARG A 358 26.26 -31.87 24.94
C ARG A 358 26.83 -32.80 23.92
N GLU A 359 27.47 -32.23 22.89
CA GLU A 359 28.13 -33.00 21.85
C GLU A 359 29.60 -32.55 21.66
N LYS A 360 30.42 -33.46 21.12
CA LYS A 360 31.74 -33.08 20.64
C LYS A 360 31.54 -32.16 19.43
N ALA A 361 32.18 -30.98 19.42
CA ALA A 361 31.96 -29.99 18.38
C ALA A 361 32.26 -30.53 16.95
N LYS A 362 33.17 -31.50 16.82
CA LYS A 362 33.49 -32.13 15.52
C LYS A 362 32.32 -32.90 14.89
N SER A 363 31.38 -33.39 15.68
CA SER A 363 30.22 -34.17 15.25
C SER A 363 28.89 -33.40 15.39
N ALA A 364 28.91 -32.27 16.02
CA ALA A 364 27.72 -31.45 16.27
C ALA A 364 27.32 -30.65 15.05
N SER A 365 26.04 -30.64 14.73
CA SER A 365 25.43 -29.61 13.90
C SER A 365 25.23 -28.35 14.74
N ILE A 366 25.64 -27.20 14.24
CA ILE A 366 25.50 -25.94 14.97
C ILE A 366 24.12 -25.37 14.72
N GLU A 367 23.37 -25.14 15.77
CA GLU A 367 22.04 -24.57 15.75
C GLU A 367 22.03 -23.20 16.45
N ARG A 368 21.01 -22.38 16.13
CA ARG A 368 20.85 -21.06 16.74
C ARG A 368 20.76 -21.14 18.27
N GLY A 369 21.55 -20.36 18.95
CA GLY A 369 21.61 -20.30 20.41
C GLY A 369 22.56 -21.30 21.04
N ASP A 370 23.28 -22.07 20.25
CA ASP A 370 24.30 -22.99 20.75
C ASP A 370 25.46 -22.26 21.44
N VAL A 371 26.09 -22.95 22.39
CA VAL A 371 27.30 -22.50 23.04
C VAL A 371 28.46 -23.42 22.64
N ILE A 372 29.45 -22.85 21.96
CA ILE A 372 30.69 -23.52 21.61
C ILE A 372 31.72 -23.22 22.69
N PHE A 373 32.17 -24.24 23.40
CA PHE A 373 33.15 -24.11 24.46
C PHE A 373 34.46 -24.76 24.08
N VAL A 374 35.55 -23.98 24.09
CA VAL A 374 36.90 -24.47 23.83
C VAL A 374 37.63 -24.74 25.16
N PRO A 375 37.91 -26.01 25.47
CA PRO A 375 38.59 -26.38 26.72
C PRO A 375 40.06 -26.06 26.69
N GLN A 376 40.70 -26.05 27.88
CA GLN A 376 42.13 -25.93 28.04
C GLN A 376 42.87 -27.18 27.55
N ASN A 377 44.03 -26.99 26.94
CA ASN A 377 44.91 -28.07 26.56
C ASN A 377 45.58 -28.70 27.83
N ARG A 378 45.33 -29.98 28.05
CA ARG A 378 45.84 -30.67 29.25
C ARG A 378 47.39 -30.68 29.37
N LYS A 379 48.12 -30.44 28.31
CA LYS A 379 49.58 -30.38 28.37
C LYS A 379 50.11 -29.17 29.14
N ASP A 380 49.33 -28.09 29.23
CA ASP A 380 49.72 -26.83 29.88
C ASP A 380 49.20 -26.69 31.32
N VAL A 381 48.39 -27.67 31.79
CA VAL A 381 47.87 -27.67 33.18
C VAL A 381 48.96 -27.83 34.25
N TRP A 382 50.19 -28.30 33.83
CA TRP A 382 51.31 -28.53 34.73
C TRP A 382 52.20 -27.29 34.96
N ILE A 383 51.97 -26.16 34.32
CA ILE A 383 52.81 -24.95 34.40
C ILE A 383 52.05 -23.70 34.79
N GLY A 384 50.97 -23.82 35.54
CA GLY A 384 50.32 -22.60 36.03
C GLY A 384 48.97 -22.87 36.68
N GLN A 385 48.90 -22.63 37.97
CA GLN A 385 47.66 -22.49 38.71
C GLN A 385 46.82 -21.35 38.16
N VAL A 386 46.14 -21.55 37.07
CA VAL A 386 45.01 -20.69 36.69
C VAL A 386 43.73 -21.42 37.07
N SER A 387 43.24 -20.92 38.12
CA SER A 387 42.20 -21.34 39.00
C SER A 387 40.93 -21.84 38.25
N ILE A 388 40.47 -23.02 38.64
CA ILE A 388 39.11 -23.53 38.47
C ILE A 388 38.06 -22.44 38.78
N ILE A 389 38.39 -21.43 39.56
CA ILE A 389 37.59 -20.27 39.91
C ILE A 389 37.29 -19.37 38.70
N GLN A 390 38.24 -19.16 37.77
CA GLN A 390 37.97 -18.37 36.56
C GLN A 390 37.08 -19.13 35.54
N LEU A 391 37.16 -20.45 35.53
CA LEU A 391 36.27 -21.29 34.71
C LEU A 391 34.85 -21.28 35.29
N MET A 392 34.72 -21.33 36.62
CA MET A 392 33.44 -21.26 37.32
C MET A 392 32.82 -19.86 37.23
N THR A 393 33.58 -18.79 37.22
CA THR A 393 33.06 -17.42 37.07
C THR A 393 32.60 -17.10 35.65
N SER A 394 33.26 -17.60 34.59
CA SER A 394 32.78 -17.40 33.22
C SER A 394 31.52 -18.21 32.91
N ILE A 395 31.41 -19.42 33.48
CA ILE A 395 30.20 -20.25 33.36
C ILE A 395 29.07 -19.68 34.18
N SER A 396 29.36 -19.17 35.40
CA SER A 396 28.34 -18.57 36.25
C SER A 396 27.84 -17.20 35.73
N THR A 397 28.72 -16.40 35.08
CA THR A 397 28.26 -15.16 34.43
C THR A 397 27.36 -15.46 33.22
N LEU A 398 27.68 -16.48 32.42
CA LEU A 398 26.83 -16.92 31.31
C LEU A 398 25.51 -17.52 31.83
N LEU A 399 25.53 -18.28 32.92
CA LEU A 399 24.33 -18.81 33.57
C LEU A 399 23.49 -17.71 34.23
N LEU A 400 24.12 -16.71 34.85
CA LEU A 400 23.47 -15.55 35.48
C LEU A 400 22.83 -14.63 34.41
N THR A 401 23.47 -14.41 33.28
CA THR A 401 22.85 -13.69 32.15
C THR A 401 21.69 -14.48 31.55
N PHE A 402 21.79 -15.81 31.53
CA PHE A 402 20.70 -16.70 31.08
C PHE A 402 19.52 -16.69 32.07
N ILE A 403 19.79 -16.77 33.37
CA ILE A 403 18.77 -16.67 34.45
C ILE A 403 18.18 -15.25 34.52
N ALA A 404 18.98 -14.22 34.30
CA ALA A 404 18.51 -12.83 34.27
C ALA A 404 17.60 -12.60 33.03
N ALA A 405 17.93 -13.18 31.87
CA ALA A 405 17.09 -13.15 30.70
C ALA A 405 15.77 -13.92 30.91
N ILE A 406 15.80 -15.04 31.61
CA ILE A 406 14.57 -15.81 31.96
C ILE A 406 13.74 -15.05 33.00
N ASN A 407 14.37 -14.39 33.97
CA ASN A 407 13.65 -13.63 35.01
C ASN A 407 13.20 -12.24 34.57
N ALA A 408 13.83 -11.64 33.55
CA ALA A 408 13.33 -10.42 32.88
C ALA A 408 12.07 -10.66 32.04
N VAL A 409 11.73 -11.92 31.81
CA VAL A 409 10.50 -12.37 31.10
C VAL A 409 9.41 -12.82 32.11
N LYS A 410 9.68 -12.81 33.40
CA LYS A 410 8.62 -13.00 34.40
C LYS A 410 8.06 -11.62 34.83
N PRO A 411 6.70 -11.49 34.82
CA PRO A 411 6.01 -10.26 35.17
C PRO A 411 6.27 -9.83 36.60
#